data_c17c66c9be5804c0feb94808230b5345
#
_entry.id   c17c66c9be5804c0feb94808230b5345
#
_cell.length_a   1.000
_cell.length_b   1.000
_cell.length_c   1.000
_cell.angle_alpha   90.00
_cell.angle_beta   90.00
_cell.angle_gamma   90.00
#
_symmetry.space_group_name_H-M   'P 1'
#
loop_
_entity.id
_entity.type
_entity.pdbx_description
1 polymer ?
#
loop_
_entity_poly.entity_id
_entity_poly.type
_entity_poly.pdbx_seq_one_letter_code
_entity_poly.pdbx_strand_id
1 'polypeptide(L)'
;HPVVHSLVITLRATLSGQFAPLRDYFNLVLSGSRADWEMAMYPHTEKLRASLSAVTLRGVGGRLTEIAIAELNGDNTVIKVQND
;
A
#
# COMPACT_ATOMS: atom_id res chain seq x y z
N HIS A 1 -1.42 -7.73 13.19
CA HIS A 1 -2.45 -8.28 12.32
C HIS A 1 -1.78 -8.95 11.11
N PRO A 2 -2.12 -10.21 10.78
CA PRO A 2 -1.41 -10.96 9.73
C PRO A 2 -1.45 -10.27 8.34
N VAL A 3 -2.57 -9.65 8.00
CA VAL A 3 -2.71 -8.95 6.71
C VAL A 3 -1.77 -7.75 6.65
N VAL A 4 -1.69 -6.98 7.72
CA VAL A 4 -0.81 -5.81 7.79
C VAL A 4 0.65 -6.24 7.72
N HIS A 5 1.01 -7.33 8.42
CA HIS A 5 2.39 -7.84 8.39
C HIS A 5 2.80 -8.28 6.99
N SER A 6 1.94 -9.03 6.30
CA SER A 6 2.20 -9.45 4.92
C SER A 6 2.31 -8.25 3.99
N LEU A 7 1.48 -7.23 4.21
CA LEU A 7 1.51 -6.00 3.43
C LEU A 7 2.85 -5.28 3.59
N VAL A 8 3.37 -5.18 4.82
CA VAL A 8 4.65 -4.51 5.08
C VAL A 8 5.79 -5.23 4.34
N ILE A 9 5.80 -6.56 4.35
CA ILE A 9 6.81 -7.33 3.63
C ILE A 9 6.71 -7.08 2.12
N THR A 10 5.50 -7.07 1.59
CA THR A 10 5.25 -6.81 0.18
C THR A 10 5.68 -5.39 -0.21
N LEU A 11 5.44 -4.41 0.66
CA LEU A 11 5.85 -3.03 0.43
C LEU A 11 7.36 -2.86 0.35
N ARG A 12 8.10 -3.60 1.15
CA ARG A 12 9.56 -3.59 1.07
C ARG A 12 10.06 -4.05 -0.29
N ALA A 13 9.42 -5.08 -0.85
CA ALA A 13 9.74 -5.55 -2.19
C ALA A 13 9.39 -4.48 -3.24
N THR A 14 8.28 -3.78 -3.04
CA THR A 14 7.85 -2.70 -3.94
C THR A 14 8.88 -1.56 -3.98
N LEU A 15 9.42 -1.18 -2.84
CA LEU A 15 10.43 -0.13 -2.75
C LEU A 15 11.72 -0.51 -3.50
N SER A 16 11.96 -1.80 -3.68
CA SER A 16 13.06 -2.32 -4.48
C SER A 16 12.71 -2.38 -5.98
N GLY A 17 11.54 -1.90 -6.39
CA GLY A 17 11.09 -1.92 -7.77
C GLY A 17 10.38 -3.19 -8.19
N GLN A 18 10.06 -4.07 -7.26
CA GLN A 18 9.40 -5.33 -7.56
C GLN A 18 7.88 -5.18 -7.34
N PHE A 19 7.17 -4.79 -8.39
CA PHE A 19 5.73 -4.57 -8.32
C PHE A 19 4.89 -5.82 -8.59
N ALA A 20 5.49 -6.87 -9.16
CA ALA A 20 4.73 -8.06 -9.54
C ALA A 20 3.98 -8.71 -8.37
N PRO A 21 4.57 -8.87 -7.16
CA PRO A 21 3.82 -9.43 -6.04
C PRO A 21 2.60 -8.62 -5.64
N LEU A 22 2.65 -7.28 -5.79
CA LEU A 22 1.49 -6.45 -5.49
C LEU A 22 0.39 -6.63 -6.52
N ARG A 23 0.74 -6.76 -7.79
CA ARG A 23 -0.25 -6.93 -8.87
C ARG A 23 -1.03 -8.23 -8.76
N ASP A 24 -0.47 -9.23 -8.10
CA ASP A 24 -1.15 -10.50 -7.89
C ASP A 24 -2.35 -10.35 -6.94
N TYR A 25 -2.35 -9.33 -6.10
CA TYR A 25 -3.37 -9.12 -5.06
C TYR A 25 -4.13 -7.81 -5.19
N PHE A 26 -3.56 -6.82 -5.87
CA PHE A 26 -4.11 -5.47 -5.94
C PHE A 26 -4.11 -4.91 -7.34
N ASN A 27 -5.10 -4.09 -7.63
CA ASN A 27 -5.06 -3.18 -8.75
C ASN A 27 -4.36 -1.90 -8.29
N LEU A 28 -3.36 -1.46 -9.04
CA LEU A 28 -2.51 -0.33 -8.66
C LEU A 28 -2.84 0.89 -9.50
N VAL A 29 -3.02 2.03 -8.83
CA VAL A 29 -3.24 3.32 -9.50
C VAL A 29 -2.20 4.29 -8.95
N LEU A 30 -1.25 4.67 -9.80
CA LEU A 30 -0.19 5.60 -9.43
C LEU A 30 -0.53 6.99 -9.93
N SER A 31 -0.36 8.00 -9.08
CA SER A 31 -0.60 9.40 -9.42
C SER A 31 0.49 10.28 -8.81
N GLY A 32 0.54 11.54 -9.27
CA GLY A 32 1.54 12.50 -8.81
C GLY A 32 2.79 12.50 -9.67
N SER A 33 3.91 12.89 -9.07
CA SER A 33 5.21 12.98 -9.75
C SER A 33 6.23 12.14 -8.99
N ARG A 34 7.45 12.04 -9.53
CA ARG A 34 8.53 11.34 -8.82
C ARG A 34 8.88 11.98 -7.50
N ALA A 35 8.72 13.31 -7.41
CA ALA A 35 9.04 14.04 -6.19
C ALA A 35 7.96 13.85 -5.13
N ASP A 36 6.71 13.65 -5.54
CA ASP A 36 5.58 13.53 -4.62
C ASP A 36 4.53 12.62 -5.29
N TRP A 37 4.51 11.36 -4.90
CA TRP A 37 3.66 10.35 -5.55
C TRP A 37 2.72 9.69 -4.56
N GLU A 38 1.64 9.17 -5.11
CA GLU A 38 0.63 8.41 -4.37
C GLU A 38 0.27 7.17 -5.17
N MET A 39 0.21 6.03 -4.51
CA MET A 39 -0.24 4.80 -5.11
C MET A 39 -1.45 4.28 -4.36
N ALA A 40 -2.58 4.21 -5.04
CA ALA A 40 -3.78 3.59 -4.49
C ALA A 40 -3.80 2.11 -4.89
N MET A 41 -4.05 1.24 -3.92
CA MET A 41 -4.08 -0.19 -4.12
C MET A 41 -5.46 -0.72 -3.74
N TYR A 42 -6.15 -1.31 -4.71
CA TYR A 42 -7.48 -1.87 -4.51
C TYR A 42 -7.38 -3.39 -4.58
N PRO A 43 -7.75 -4.12 -3.49
CA PRO A 43 -7.66 -5.57 -3.50
C PRO A 43 -8.60 -6.17 -4.55
N HIS A 44 -8.12 -7.16 -5.30
CA HIS A 44 -8.94 -7.84 -6.30
C HIS A 44 -9.17 -9.32 -6.01
N THR A 45 -8.59 -9.86 -4.95
CA THR A 45 -8.89 -11.22 -4.52
C THR A 45 -10.01 -11.19 -3.48
N GLU A 46 -10.85 -12.20 -3.45
CA GLU A 46 -11.95 -12.28 -2.48
C GLU A 46 -11.45 -12.24 -1.04
N LYS A 47 -10.34 -12.92 -0.79
CA LYS A 47 -9.77 -13.02 0.55
C LYS A 47 -9.37 -11.66 1.10
N LEU A 48 -8.74 -10.82 0.27
CA LEU A 48 -8.35 -9.48 0.69
C LEU A 48 -9.55 -8.53 0.74
N ARG A 49 -10.46 -8.63 -0.21
CA ARG A 49 -11.67 -7.80 -0.25
C ARG A 49 -12.58 -8.01 0.95
N ALA A 50 -12.48 -9.15 1.59
CA ALA A 50 -13.23 -9.43 2.81
C ALA A 50 -12.75 -8.60 4.01
N SER A 51 -11.51 -8.09 3.95
CA SER A 51 -10.91 -7.35 5.07
C SER A 51 -10.57 -5.90 4.72
N LEU A 52 -10.21 -5.62 3.47
CA LEU A 52 -9.68 -4.32 3.04
C LEU A 52 -10.51 -3.69 1.94
N SER A 53 -10.75 -2.38 2.05
CA SER A 53 -11.32 -1.58 0.96
C SER A 53 -10.23 -1.06 0.04
N ALA A 54 -9.19 -0.48 0.60
CA ALA A 54 -8.09 0.10 -0.16
C ALA A 54 -6.89 0.33 0.73
N VAL A 55 -5.72 0.39 0.10
CA VAL A 55 -4.48 0.82 0.76
C VAL A 55 -3.87 1.91 -0.09
N THR A 56 -3.49 3.01 0.53
CA THR A 56 -2.86 4.13 -0.16
C THR A 56 -1.46 4.32 0.37
N LEU A 57 -0.50 4.38 -0.54
CA LEU A 57 0.90 4.65 -0.21
C LEU A 57 1.24 6.05 -0.69
N ARG A 58 1.98 6.79 0.12
CA ARG A 58 2.52 8.10 -0.27
C ARG A 58 4.02 8.09 -0.09
N GLY A 59 4.69 8.77 -0.99
CA GLY A 59 6.14 8.86 -0.93
C GLY A 59 6.69 10.10 -1.61
N VAL A 60 7.95 10.35 -1.34
CA VAL A 60 8.72 11.46 -1.91
C VAL A 60 10.00 10.87 -2.47
N GLY A 61 10.19 10.98 -3.78
CA GLY A 61 11.33 10.35 -4.42
C GLY A 61 11.28 8.83 -4.24
N GLY A 62 12.36 8.24 -3.79
CA GLY A 62 12.43 6.80 -3.53
C GLY A 62 12.03 6.39 -2.12
N ARG A 63 11.43 7.30 -1.34
CA ARG A 63 11.11 7.03 0.07
C ARG A 63 9.62 6.99 0.29
N LEU A 64 9.17 5.94 0.97
CA LEU A 64 7.79 5.84 1.45
C LEU A 64 7.64 6.70 2.70
N THR A 65 6.60 7.55 2.73
CA THR A 65 6.36 8.45 3.86
C THR A 65 5.10 8.11 4.65
N GLU A 66 4.10 7.51 4.01
CA GLU A 66 2.84 7.22 4.66
C GLU A 66 2.16 6.01 4.05
N ILE A 67 1.51 5.21 4.90
CA ILE A 67 0.65 4.10 4.50
C ILE A 67 -0.71 4.33 5.13
N ALA A 68 -1.75 4.41 4.33
CA ALA A 68 -3.12 4.54 4.81
C ALA A 68 -3.89 3.27 4.44
N ILE A 69 -4.49 2.62 5.43
CA ILE A 69 -5.23 1.38 5.24
C ILE A 69 -6.70 1.64 5.57
N ALA A 70 -7.57 1.44 4.61
CA ALA A 70 -9.02 1.51 4.80
C ALA A 70 -9.57 0.09 4.90
N GLU A 71 -10.08 -0.27 6.06
CA GLU A 71 -10.68 -1.57 6.30
C GLU A 71 -12.16 -1.57 5.90
N LEU A 72 -12.68 -2.76 5.60
CA LEU A 72 -14.06 -2.91 5.14
C LEU A 72 -15.10 -2.50 6.19
N ASN A 73 -14.75 -2.64 7.47
CA ASN A 73 -15.63 -2.25 8.59
C ASN A 73 -15.69 -0.74 8.83
N GLY A 74 -14.98 0.06 8.03
CA GLY A 74 -14.95 1.50 8.16
C GLY A 74 -13.79 2.04 8.97
N ASP A 75 -12.99 1.17 9.58
CA ASP A 75 -11.80 1.60 10.31
C ASP A 75 -10.71 2.04 9.35
N ASN A 76 -9.96 3.07 9.74
CA ASN A 76 -8.84 3.57 8.97
C ASN A 76 -7.59 3.58 9.85
N THR A 77 -6.49 3.13 9.28
CA THR A 77 -5.19 3.15 9.95
C THR A 77 -4.22 3.95 9.09
N VAL A 78 -3.54 4.90 9.70
CA VAL A 78 -2.51 5.69 9.03
C VAL A 78 -1.19 5.43 9.74
N ILE A 79 -0.21 4.97 8.97
CA ILE A 79 1.13 4.71 9.47
C ILE A 79 2.08 5.69 8.81
N LYS A 80 2.72 6.53 9.62
CA LYS A 80 3.74 7.45 9.11
C LYS A 80 5.10 6.78 9.22
N VAL A 81 5.81 6.75 8.10
CA VAL A 81 7.13 6.12 8.05
C VAL A 81 8.19 7.18 8.28
N GLN A 82 8.99 6.96 9.32
CA GLN A 82 10.11 7.84 9.61
C GLN A 82 11.36 7.29 8.95
N ASN A 83 11.98 8.11 8.14
CA ASN A 83 13.23 7.78 7.47
C ASN A 83 14.35 8.63 8.09
N ASP A 84 15.17 7.99 8.84
CA ASP A 84 16.32 8.68 9.46
C ASP A 84 17.48 8.83 8.48
#